data_accb7ce439b3f4d0ebbd83d155a62cd0
#
_entry.id   accb7ce439b3f4d0ebbd83d155a62cd0
#
_cell.length_a   1.000
_cell.length_b   1.000
_cell.length_c   1.000
_cell.angle_alpha   90.00
_cell.angle_beta   90.00
_cell.angle_gamma   90.00
#
_symmetry.space_group_name_H-M   'P 1'
#
loop_
_entity.id
_entity.type
_entity.pdbx_description
1 polymer ?
#
loop_
_entity_poly.entity_id
_entity_poly.type
_entity_poly.pdbx_seq_one_letter_code
_entity_poly.pdbx_strand_id
1 'polypeptide(L)'
;VGVGDEKLPAAYLQCDNASGMRRIVDHLVEVHHINDMAFVGGVNGGACARGTDADDVVSRYDAFKKYLEERGLDSKGALLDDSFATSDEYMVGLCEAIGSGRLPQALVCGTDQTAFGVIRLLEEAGVRVPDDVIVTGFDGILAGRLMEPQLTTVRQPMEDMGREAARMLLSRNGEPWEKAERRVLPVRLIVRGSCGCNQKI
;
A
#
# COMPACT_ATOMS: atom_id res chain seq x y z
N VAL A 1 -12.76 -14.49 5.56
CA VAL A 1 -12.41 -13.09 5.83
C VAL A 1 -12.44 -12.44 4.47
N GLY A 2 -13.53 -11.83 4.10
CA GLY A 2 -13.71 -11.23 2.80
C GLY A 2 -13.94 -9.73 2.95
N VAL A 3 -13.37 -8.97 2.06
CA VAL A 3 -13.89 -7.68 1.71
C VAL A 3 -15.17 -7.98 0.92
N GLY A 4 -16.30 -7.92 1.56
CA GLY A 4 -17.58 -8.29 0.97
C GLY A 4 -18.58 -7.15 1.03
N ASP A 5 -19.70 -7.32 0.39
CA ASP A 5 -20.84 -6.40 0.51
C ASP A 5 -21.12 -6.15 2.01
N GLU A 6 -20.83 -4.94 2.48
CA GLU A 6 -20.96 -4.51 3.88
C GLU A 6 -22.36 -4.71 4.48
N LYS A 7 -23.32 -5.08 3.68
CA LYS A 7 -24.72 -5.35 4.07
C LYS A 7 -24.96 -6.79 4.50
N LEU A 8 -24.02 -7.71 4.23
CA LEU A 8 -24.18 -9.09 4.66
C LEU A 8 -23.91 -9.25 6.16
N PRO A 9 -24.72 -10.04 6.87
CA PRO A 9 -24.47 -10.38 8.26
C PRO A 9 -23.29 -11.36 8.33
N ALA A 10 -22.09 -10.81 8.52
CA ALA A 10 -20.83 -11.55 8.54
C ALA A 10 -19.79 -10.86 9.44
N ALA A 11 -18.72 -11.57 9.76
CA ALA A 11 -17.54 -10.98 10.38
C ALA A 11 -16.61 -10.38 9.33
N TYR A 12 -16.23 -9.13 9.55
CA TYR A 12 -15.27 -8.39 8.73
C TYR A 12 -14.05 -8.04 9.57
N LEU A 13 -12.90 -8.48 9.12
CA LEU A 13 -11.63 -8.21 9.76
C LEU A 13 -10.73 -7.45 8.77
N GLN A 14 -10.33 -6.25 9.14
CA GLN A 14 -9.60 -5.34 8.26
C GLN A 14 -8.37 -4.78 8.97
N CYS A 15 -7.37 -4.38 8.19
CA CYS A 15 -6.27 -3.56 8.66
C CYS A 15 -6.66 -2.08 8.65
N ASP A 16 -6.03 -1.30 9.52
CA ASP A 16 -6.16 0.16 9.50
C ASP A 16 -5.33 0.77 8.35
N ASN A 17 -5.88 0.63 7.13
CA ASN A 17 -5.26 1.14 5.91
C ASN A 17 -5.03 2.66 5.99
N ALA A 18 -6.00 3.40 6.56
CA ALA A 18 -5.92 4.85 6.68
C ALA A 18 -4.76 5.28 7.58
N SER A 19 -4.63 4.69 8.77
CA SER A 19 -3.50 4.95 9.67
C SER A 19 -2.16 4.55 9.02
N GLY A 20 -2.15 3.46 8.24
CA GLY A 20 -0.96 3.01 7.52
C GLY A 20 -0.48 4.04 6.51
N MET A 21 -1.36 4.54 5.64
CA MET A 21 -1.04 5.56 4.66
C MET A 21 -0.64 6.88 5.32
N ARG A 22 -1.34 7.29 6.35
CA ARG A 22 -0.95 8.46 7.13
C ARG A 22 0.49 8.37 7.63
N ARG A 23 0.89 7.23 8.20
CA ARG A 23 2.26 7.02 8.71
C ARG A 23 3.32 7.12 7.63
N ILE A 24 3.01 6.63 6.41
CA ILE A 24 3.91 6.79 5.24
C ILE A 24 4.04 8.26 4.88
N VAL A 25 2.93 8.96 4.66
CA VAL A 25 2.93 10.38 4.27
C VAL A 25 3.62 11.22 5.34
N ASP A 26 3.30 11.03 6.63
CA ASP A 26 3.94 11.74 7.75
C ASP A 26 5.46 11.52 7.73
N HIS A 27 5.92 10.27 7.55
CA HIS A 27 7.34 9.94 7.49
C HIS A 27 8.04 10.62 6.30
N LEU A 28 7.44 10.58 5.11
CA LEU A 28 8.01 11.20 3.92
C LEU A 28 8.10 12.73 4.06
N VAL A 29 7.08 13.37 4.59
CA VAL A 29 7.04 14.83 4.76
C VAL A 29 7.92 15.30 5.92
N GLU A 30 7.82 14.66 7.09
CA GLU A 30 8.45 15.14 8.32
C GLU A 30 9.93 14.76 8.43
N VAL A 31 10.31 13.58 7.90
CA VAL A 31 11.68 13.07 8.00
C VAL A 31 12.49 13.36 6.74
N HIS A 32 11.88 13.22 5.57
CA HIS A 32 12.56 13.37 4.29
C HIS A 32 12.25 14.70 3.58
N HIS A 33 11.32 15.50 4.11
CA HIS A 33 10.90 16.81 3.54
C HIS A 33 10.37 16.68 2.10
N ILE A 34 9.76 15.54 1.78
CA ILE A 34 9.19 15.24 0.47
C ILE A 34 7.84 15.95 0.32
N ASN A 35 7.67 16.69 -0.79
CA ASN A 35 6.42 17.38 -1.11
C ASN A 35 5.79 16.89 -2.42
N ASP A 36 6.53 16.14 -3.23
CA ASP A 36 6.09 15.58 -4.50
C ASP A 36 6.14 14.05 -4.42
N MET A 37 4.96 13.43 -4.40
CA MET A 37 4.83 11.99 -4.27
C MET A 37 3.62 11.47 -5.04
N ALA A 38 3.76 10.27 -5.62
CA ALA A 38 2.69 9.60 -6.31
C ALA A 38 2.39 8.22 -5.71
N PHE A 39 1.11 7.84 -5.75
CA PHE A 39 0.69 6.49 -5.43
C PHE A 39 0.83 5.59 -6.65
N VAL A 40 1.32 4.38 -6.46
CA VAL A 40 1.40 3.35 -7.50
C VAL A 40 0.53 2.17 -7.08
N GLY A 41 -0.51 1.89 -7.85
CA GLY A 41 -1.43 0.80 -7.55
C GLY A 41 -2.65 0.77 -8.45
N GLY A 42 -3.18 -0.43 -8.71
CA GLY A 42 -4.37 -0.63 -9.53
C GLY A 42 -5.65 -0.20 -8.80
N VAL A 43 -6.09 1.03 -9.02
CA VAL A 43 -7.31 1.60 -8.43
C VAL A 43 -8.49 1.62 -9.39
N ASN A 44 -8.25 1.51 -10.69
CA ASN A 44 -9.29 1.57 -11.73
C ASN A 44 -9.84 0.19 -12.11
N GLY A 45 -9.98 -0.71 -11.14
CA GLY A 45 -10.80 -1.92 -11.19
C GLY A 45 -11.12 -2.50 -12.56
N GLY A 46 -10.12 -2.85 -13.36
CA GLY A 46 -10.34 -3.85 -14.39
C GLY A 46 -10.77 -5.12 -13.67
N ALA A 47 -11.97 -5.60 -13.92
CA ALA A 47 -12.58 -6.91 -13.61
C ALA A 47 -11.98 -7.85 -12.54
N CYS A 48 -11.06 -7.40 -11.72
CA CYS A 48 -10.61 -8.14 -10.55
C CYS A 48 -11.69 -8.04 -9.49
N ALA A 49 -12.29 -9.13 -9.21
CA ALA A 49 -13.52 -9.33 -8.46
C ALA A 49 -13.64 -8.39 -7.25
N ARG A 50 -14.77 -7.70 -7.18
CA ARG A 50 -15.24 -7.06 -5.94
C ARG A 50 -15.12 -8.07 -4.81
N GLY A 51 -14.44 -7.71 -3.74
CA GLY A 51 -14.23 -8.57 -2.59
C GLY A 51 -12.82 -9.17 -2.47
N THR A 52 -11.82 -8.60 -3.12
CA THR A 52 -10.41 -9.03 -3.08
C THR A 52 -9.48 -7.89 -2.62
N ASP A 53 -8.18 -8.11 -2.69
CA ASP A 53 -7.11 -7.15 -2.34
C ASP A 53 -7.25 -5.79 -3.07
N ALA A 54 -8.01 -5.73 -4.18
CA ALA A 54 -8.29 -4.49 -4.91
C ALA A 54 -9.02 -3.44 -4.05
N ASP A 55 -9.97 -3.85 -3.20
CA ASP A 55 -10.68 -2.91 -2.32
C ASP A 55 -9.75 -2.30 -1.26
N ASP A 56 -8.76 -3.06 -0.80
CA ASP A 56 -7.74 -2.56 0.14
C ASP A 56 -6.82 -1.55 -0.55
N VAL A 57 -6.41 -1.77 -1.80
CA VAL A 57 -5.58 -0.82 -2.57
C VAL A 57 -6.34 0.47 -2.84
N VAL A 58 -7.63 0.39 -3.22
CA VAL A 58 -8.50 1.57 -3.39
C VAL A 58 -8.62 2.35 -2.08
N SER A 59 -8.87 1.65 -0.96
CA SER A 59 -8.95 2.27 0.37
C SER A 59 -7.63 2.95 0.77
N ARG A 60 -6.48 2.37 0.43
CA ARG A 60 -5.15 2.95 0.64
C ARG A 60 -4.95 4.21 -0.20
N TYR A 61 -5.34 4.17 -1.47
CA TYR A 61 -5.26 5.33 -2.35
C TYR A 61 -6.15 6.49 -1.87
N ASP A 62 -7.39 6.22 -1.50
CA ASP A 62 -8.30 7.24 -0.98
C ASP A 62 -7.76 7.89 0.30
N ALA A 63 -7.18 7.08 1.20
CA ALA A 63 -6.52 7.58 2.39
C ALA A 63 -5.28 8.43 2.06
N PHE A 64 -4.42 7.96 1.14
CA PHE A 64 -3.25 8.68 0.67
C PHE A 64 -3.62 10.07 0.13
N LYS A 65 -4.56 10.11 -0.83
CA LYS A 65 -5.05 11.35 -1.42
C LYS A 65 -5.58 12.32 -0.37
N LYS A 66 -6.44 11.82 0.52
CA LYS A 66 -6.98 12.62 1.62
C LYS A 66 -5.88 13.26 2.48
N TYR A 67 -4.84 12.51 2.84
CA TYR A 67 -3.75 13.04 3.68
C TYR A 67 -2.85 14.02 2.95
N LEU A 68 -2.67 13.90 1.63
CA LEU A 68 -2.02 14.94 0.84
C LEU A 68 -2.81 16.25 0.91
N GLU A 69 -4.14 16.18 0.71
CA GLU A 69 -5.04 17.34 0.79
C GLU A 69 -5.02 18.00 2.19
N GLU A 70 -5.08 17.19 3.26
CA GLU A 70 -4.99 17.69 4.64
C GLU A 70 -3.66 18.41 4.94
N ARG A 71 -2.59 18.06 4.24
CA ARG A 71 -1.27 18.71 4.35
C ARG A 71 -1.05 19.82 3.34
N GLY A 72 -2.04 20.12 2.48
CA GLY A 72 -1.93 21.15 1.44
C GLY A 72 -0.97 20.76 0.31
N LEU A 73 -0.71 19.46 0.11
CA LEU A 73 0.10 18.93 -0.98
C LEU A 73 -0.77 18.66 -2.22
N ASP A 74 -0.15 18.68 -3.41
CA ASP A 74 -0.87 18.38 -4.64
C ASP A 74 -1.28 16.90 -4.70
N SER A 75 -2.58 16.65 -4.80
CA SER A 75 -3.15 15.31 -4.93
C SER A 75 -3.60 14.97 -6.35
N LYS A 76 -3.56 15.94 -7.29
CA LYS A 76 -4.17 15.78 -8.63
C LYS A 76 -3.35 14.92 -9.58
N GLY A 77 -2.05 14.90 -9.44
CA GLY A 77 -1.13 14.06 -10.23
C GLY A 77 -0.64 12.82 -9.48
N ALA A 78 -1.24 12.55 -8.31
CA ALA A 78 -0.70 11.62 -7.34
C ALA A 78 -1.00 10.13 -7.63
N LEU A 79 -1.52 9.79 -8.81
CA LEU A 79 -1.79 8.41 -9.18
C LEU A 79 -0.99 8.02 -10.41
N LEU A 80 -0.15 7.00 -10.26
CA LEU A 80 0.40 6.21 -11.34
C LEU A 80 -0.36 4.88 -11.34
N ASP A 81 -1.38 4.81 -12.21
CA ASP A 81 -2.25 3.63 -12.28
C ASP A 81 -1.48 2.47 -12.89
N ASP A 82 -1.43 1.35 -12.18
CA ASP A 82 -0.90 0.09 -12.65
C ASP A 82 -2.02 -0.93 -12.93
N SER A 83 -3.20 -0.44 -13.37
CA SER A 83 -4.30 -1.35 -13.69
C SER A 83 -3.81 -2.46 -14.61
N PHE A 84 -3.84 -3.68 -14.11
CA PHE A 84 -3.44 -4.89 -14.82
C PHE A 84 -4.43 -5.18 -15.97
N ALA A 85 -4.30 -4.42 -17.05
CA ALA A 85 -5.09 -4.70 -18.24
C ALA A 85 -4.59 -5.99 -18.92
N THR A 86 -3.28 -6.18 -18.97
CA THR A 86 -2.62 -7.41 -19.47
C THR A 86 -1.22 -7.54 -18.83
N SER A 87 -0.62 -8.72 -18.89
CA SER A 87 0.75 -8.97 -18.42
C SER A 87 1.83 -8.11 -19.12
N ASP A 88 1.50 -7.54 -20.28
CA ASP A 88 2.44 -6.79 -21.12
C ASP A 88 2.33 -5.26 -20.93
N GLU A 89 1.30 -4.78 -20.23
CA GLU A 89 1.05 -3.35 -19.98
C GLU A 89 1.30 -2.96 -18.50
N TYR A 90 2.15 -3.70 -17.84
CA TYR A 90 2.48 -3.48 -16.43
C TYR A 90 3.15 -2.13 -16.23
N MET A 91 2.55 -1.31 -15.34
CA MET A 91 3.09 -0.01 -14.92
C MET A 91 3.33 1.01 -16.07
N VAL A 92 2.42 1.10 -17.03
CA VAL A 92 2.54 2.05 -18.15
C VAL A 92 2.77 3.49 -17.66
N GLY A 93 2.01 3.96 -16.68
CA GLY A 93 2.18 5.30 -16.12
C GLY A 93 3.55 5.55 -15.50
N LEU A 94 4.14 4.53 -14.85
CA LEU A 94 5.49 4.62 -14.32
C LEU A 94 6.53 4.66 -15.45
N CYS A 95 6.39 3.81 -16.48
CA CYS A 95 7.28 3.82 -17.63
C CYS A 95 7.26 5.16 -18.38
N GLU A 96 6.09 5.77 -18.53
CA GLU A 96 5.95 7.11 -19.11
C GLU A 96 6.61 8.21 -18.25
N ALA A 97 6.45 8.13 -16.93
CA ALA A 97 7.11 9.05 -15.98
C ALA A 97 8.64 8.94 -16.06
N ILE A 98 9.16 7.72 -16.10
CA ILE A 98 10.60 7.44 -16.29
C ILE A 98 11.07 8.02 -17.62
N GLY A 99 10.40 7.66 -18.73
CA GLY A 99 10.80 8.07 -20.08
C GLY A 99 10.74 9.58 -20.32
N SER A 100 9.85 10.29 -19.62
CA SER A 100 9.73 11.76 -19.69
C SER A 100 10.63 12.50 -18.69
N GLY A 101 11.34 11.80 -17.81
CA GLY A 101 12.16 12.41 -16.75
C GLY A 101 11.34 13.16 -15.68
N ARG A 102 10.06 12.82 -15.52
CA ARG A 102 9.14 13.47 -14.58
C ARG A 102 8.72 12.55 -13.44
N LEU A 103 9.73 11.90 -12.84
CA LEU A 103 9.49 11.10 -11.66
C LEU A 103 9.24 12.00 -10.43
N PRO A 104 8.24 11.66 -9.58
CA PRO A 104 8.08 12.32 -8.29
C PRO A 104 9.24 11.95 -7.36
N GLN A 105 9.41 12.70 -6.28
CA GLN A 105 10.44 12.44 -5.28
C GLN A 105 10.21 11.12 -4.53
N ALA A 106 8.95 10.70 -4.39
CA ALA A 106 8.61 9.43 -3.75
C ALA A 106 7.46 8.70 -4.46
N LEU A 107 7.59 7.37 -4.51
CA LEU A 107 6.57 6.44 -5.00
C LEU A 107 6.02 5.63 -3.82
N VAL A 108 4.74 5.83 -3.53
CA VAL A 108 4.01 5.14 -2.46
C VAL A 108 3.22 4.01 -3.08
N CYS A 109 3.72 2.79 -2.96
CA CYS A 109 3.10 1.62 -3.57
C CYS A 109 1.96 1.06 -2.71
N GLY A 110 0.86 0.70 -3.35
CA GLY A 110 -0.31 0.12 -2.69
C GLY A 110 -0.05 -1.23 -2.03
N THR A 111 0.96 -1.99 -2.51
CA THR A 111 1.40 -3.27 -1.93
C THR A 111 2.92 -3.41 -2.00
N ASP A 112 3.50 -4.34 -1.22
CA ASP A 112 4.93 -4.67 -1.34
C ASP A 112 5.26 -5.31 -2.70
N GLN A 113 4.34 -6.08 -3.27
CA GLN A 113 4.53 -6.67 -4.60
C GLN A 113 4.66 -5.59 -5.69
N THR A 114 3.79 -4.58 -5.65
CA THR A 114 3.90 -3.41 -6.54
C THR A 114 5.24 -2.71 -6.33
N ALA A 115 5.67 -2.50 -5.08
CA ALA A 115 6.95 -1.86 -4.78
C ALA A 115 8.16 -2.64 -5.36
N PHE A 116 8.12 -3.97 -5.34
CA PHE A 116 9.19 -4.79 -5.95
C PHE A 116 9.30 -4.57 -7.45
N GLY A 117 8.15 -4.53 -8.15
CA GLY A 117 8.11 -4.24 -9.58
C GLY A 117 8.60 -2.83 -9.89
N VAL A 118 8.17 -1.84 -9.09
CA VAL A 118 8.62 -0.44 -9.22
C VAL A 118 10.14 -0.33 -9.07
N ILE A 119 10.71 -0.89 -8.00
CA ILE A 119 12.17 -0.84 -7.75
C ILE A 119 12.93 -1.48 -8.91
N ARG A 120 12.47 -2.61 -9.41
CA ARG A 120 13.08 -3.28 -10.54
C ARG A 120 13.06 -2.44 -11.82
N LEU A 121 11.92 -1.83 -12.17
CA LEU A 121 11.81 -0.97 -13.34
C LEU A 121 12.69 0.28 -13.24
N LEU A 122 12.77 0.89 -12.05
CA LEU A 122 13.66 2.02 -11.79
C LEU A 122 15.12 1.62 -11.97
N GLU A 123 15.52 0.46 -11.43
CA GLU A 123 16.88 -0.08 -11.56
C GLU A 123 17.25 -0.35 -13.03
N GLU A 124 16.34 -0.98 -13.81
CA GLU A 124 16.51 -1.23 -15.24
C GLU A 124 16.66 0.08 -16.04
N ALA A 125 16.03 1.15 -15.58
CA ALA A 125 16.14 2.49 -16.16
C ALA A 125 17.34 3.31 -15.65
N GLY A 126 18.15 2.77 -14.73
CA GLY A 126 19.30 3.45 -14.13
C GLY A 126 18.93 4.49 -13.06
N VAL A 127 17.70 4.46 -12.55
CA VAL A 127 17.21 5.33 -11.47
C VAL A 127 17.47 4.65 -10.13
N ARG A 128 18.17 5.33 -9.23
CA ARG A 128 18.61 4.77 -7.95
C ARG A 128 17.57 4.97 -6.85
N VAL A 129 17.28 3.90 -6.12
CA VAL A 129 16.48 3.93 -4.90
C VAL A 129 17.41 3.75 -3.70
N PRO A 130 17.44 4.65 -2.72
CA PRO A 130 16.58 5.82 -2.54
C PRO A 130 17.12 7.16 -3.11
N ASP A 131 18.31 7.16 -3.72
CA ASP A 131 19.06 8.38 -4.00
C ASP A 131 18.35 9.35 -4.96
N ASP A 132 17.68 8.80 -6.00
CA ASP A 132 16.98 9.58 -7.01
C ASP A 132 15.46 9.59 -6.75
N VAL A 133 14.91 8.47 -6.24
CA VAL A 133 13.48 8.32 -5.92
C VAL A 133 13.32 7.43 -4.68
N ILE A 134 12.52 7.86 -3.73
CA ILE A 134 12.13 7.03 -2.58
C ILE A 134 11.01 6.08 -2.99
N VAL A 135 11.06 4.83 -2.51
CA VAL A 135 9.98 3.85 -2.71
C VAL A 135 9.52 3.29 -1.37
N THR A 136 8.21 3.26 -1.16
CA THR A 136 7.59 2.63 0.00
C THR A 136 6.53 1.61 -0.43
N GLY A 137 6.28 0.59 0.40
CA GLY A 137 5.28 -0.43 0.17
C GLY A 137 4.23 -0.50 1.26
N PHE A 138 3.36 -1.50 1.13
CA PHE A 138 2.36 -1.87 2.13
C PHE A 138 2.26 -3.40 2.14
N ASP A 139 2.11 -4.04 3.29
CA ASP A 139 1.86 -5.41 3.72
C ASP A 139 2.94 -5.93 4.69
N GLY A 140 4.21 -5.52 4.53
CA GLY A 140 5.32 -5.91 5.39
C GLY A 140 5.75 -7.37 5.22
N ILE A 141 5.70 -7.88 3.97
CA ILE A 141 6.08 -9.26 3.67
C ILE A 141 7.58 -9.50 3.82
N LEU A 142 7.97 -10.74 4.04
CA LEU A 142 9.36 -11.11 4.32
C LEU A 142 10.32 -10.72 3.17
N ALA A 143 9.87 -10.85 1.92
CA ALA A 143 10.67 -10.53 0.74
C ALA A 143 11.25 -9.10 0.77
N GLY A 144 10.52 -8.12 1.31
CA GLY A 144 10.99 -6.73 1.46
C GLY A 144 12.22 -6.56 2.38
N ARG A 145 12.53 -7.54 3.23
CA ARG A 145 13.77 -7.57 4.03
C ARG A 145 14.97 -8.16 3.27
N LEU A 146 14.69 -8.90 2.22
CA LEU A 146 15.71 -9.63 1.45
C LEU A 146 16.14 -8.86 0.19
N MET A 147 15.48 -7.74 -0.09
CA MET A 147 15.82 -6.84 -1.20
C MET A 147 17.00 -5.93 -0.86
N GLU A 148 17.58 -5.35 -1.89
CA GLU A 148 18.52 -4.24 -1.79
C GLU A 148 18.06 -3.12 -2.75
N PRO A 149 17.68 -1.95 -2.19
CA PRO A 149 17.58 -1.61 -0.77
C PRO A 149 16.39 -2.34 -0.09
N GLN A 150 16.52 -2.62 1.22
CA GLN A 150 15.43 -3.19 2.00
C GLN A 150 14.21 -2.26 1.99
N LEU A 151 13.02 -2.82 1.76
CA LEU A 151 11.79 -2.05 1.56
C LEU A 151 11.23 -1.46 2.86
N THR A 152 11.07 -0.13 2.90
CA THR A 152 10.24 0.58 3.87
C THR A 152 8.78 0.31 3.55
N THR A 153 8.02 -0.18 4.53
CA THR A 153 6.66 -0.67 4.30
C THR A 153 5.78 -0.56 5.54
N VAL A 154 4.47 -0.57 5.36
CA VAL A 154 3.51 -0.74 6.45
C VAL A 154 3.24 -2.22 6.67
N ARG A 155 3.55 -2.72 7.87
CA ARG A 155 3.32 -4.12 8.22
C ARG A 155 1.91 -4.34 8.72
N GLN A 156 1.20 -5.23 8.06
CA GLN A 156 -0.08 -5.77 8.49
C GLN A 156 0.11 -6.80 9.63
N PRO A 157 -0.80 -6.84 10.63
CA PRO A 157 -0.72 -7.78 11.74
C PRO A 157 -1.34 -9.14 11.38
N MET A 158 -0.83 -9.83 10.35
CA MET A 158 -1.43 -11.04 9.78
C MET A 158 -1.68 -12.14 10.80
N GLU A 159 -0.76 -12.35 11.77
CA GLU A 159 -0.93 -13.36 12.83
C GLU A 159 -2.08 -12.98 13.78
N ASP A 160 -2.19 -11.70 14.15
CA ASP A 160 -3.27 -11.21 15.01
C ASP A 160 -4.60 -11.25 14.26
N MET A 161 -4.62 -10.97 12.95
CA MET A 161 -5.79 -11.14 12.10
C MET A 161 -6.27 -12.59 12.10
N GLY A 162 -5.38 -13.53 11.86
CA GLY A 162 -5.72 -14.97 11.91
C GLY A 162 -6.26 -15.40 13.26
N ARG A 163 -5.63 -14.95 14.35
CA ARG A 163 -6.06 -15.24 15.73
C ARG A 163 -7.42 -14.64 16.04
N GLU A 164 -7.66 -13.39 15.64
CA GLU A 164 -8.93 -12.70 15.86
C GLU A 164 -10.05 -13.31 15.02
N ALA A 165 -9.80 -13.67 13.76
CA ALA A 165 -10.74 -14.38 12.91
C ALA A 165 -11.19 -15.72 13.54
N ALA A 166 -10.23 -16.51 14.02
CA ALA A 166 -10.53 -17.75 14.72
C ALA A 166 -11.36 -17.53 15.99
N ARG A 167 -11.01 -16.51 16.79
CA ARG A 167 -11.74 -16.15 18.01
C ARG A 167 -13.19 -15.73 17.69
N MET A 168 -13.40 -14.90 16.69
CA MET A 168 -14.73 -14.48 16.25
C MET A 168 -15.59 -15.66 15.81
N LEU A 169 -15.02 -16.59 15.04
CA LEU A 169 -15.73 -17.80 14.60
C LEU A 169 -16.08 -18.74 15.77
N LEU A 170 -15.12 -19.02 16.64
CA LEU A 170 -15.31 -19.95 17.77
C LEU A 170 -16.30 -19.40 18.81
N SER A 171 -16.34 -18.08 19.01
CA SER A 171 -17.28 -17.47 19.97
C SER A 171 -18.75 -17.61 19.57
N ARG A 172 -19.03 -17.93 18.29
CA ARG A 172 -20.39 -18.09 17.76
C ARG A 172 -20.99 -19.48 18.01
N ASN A 173 -20.18 -20.49 18.33
CA ASN A 173 -20.64 -21.87 18.53
C ASN A 173 -21.52 -22.42 17.38
N GLY A 174 -21.27 -21.99 16.14
CA GLY A 174 -22.07 -22.37 14.97
C GLY A 174 -23.30 -21.50 14.70
N GLU A 175 -23.60 -20.53 15.56
CA GLU A 175 -24.72 -19.62 15.32
C GLU A 175 -24.43 -18.65 14.16
N PRO A 176 -25.41 -18.36 13.30
CA PRO A 176 -25.25 -17.44 12.20
C PRO A 176 -25.05 -15.99 12.70
N TRP A 177 -24.45 -15.18 11.85
CA TRP A 177 -24.32 -13.73 12.10
C TRP A 177 -25.69 -13.07 11.86
N GLU A 178 -26.17 -12.31 12.83
CA GLU A 178 -27.41 -11.54 12.69
C GLU A 178 -27.18 -10.15 12.07
N LYS A 179 -25.96 -9.63 12.23
CA LYS A 179 -25.51 -8.33 11.69
C LYS A 179 -24.02 -8.36 11.36
N ALA A 180 -23.58 -7.41 10.57
CA ALA A 180 -22.16 -7.22 10.30
C ALA A 180 -21.41 -6.87 11.60
N GLU A 181 -20.35 -7.63 11.88
CA GLU A 181 -19.42 -7.33 12.98
C GLU A 181 -18.05 -6.99 12.40
N ARG A 182 -17.53 -5.80 12.72
CA ARG A 182 -16.27 -5.30 12.18
C ARG A 182 -15.21 -5.20 13.25
N ARG A 183 -14.01 -5.62 12.89
CA ARG A 183 -12.79 -5.42 13.66
C ARG A 183 -11.72 -4.82 12.76
N VAL A 184 -11.12 -3.72 13.22
CA VAL A 184 -10.00 -3.07 12.54
C VAL A 184 -8.76 -3.25 13.41
N LEU A 185 -7.71 -3.82 12.84
CA LEU A 185 -6.45 -4.05 13.55
C LEU A 185 -5.40 -3.00 13.18
N PRO A 186 -4.63 -2.53 14.18
CA PRO A 186 -3.61 -1.52 13.95
C PRO A 186 -2.45 -2.06 13.12
N VAL A 187 -1.87 -1.20 12.29
CA VAL A 187 -0.70 -1.47 11.46
C VAL A 187 0.53 -0.72 11.96
N ARG A 188 1.73 -1.07 11.48
CA ARG A 188 2.98 -0.42 11.86
C ARG A 188 3.83 -0.07 10.65
N LEU A 189 4.35 1.15 10.59
CA LEU A 189 5.39 1.50 9.64
C LEU A 189 6.72 0.83 10.03
N ILE A 190 7.34 0.16 9.09
CA ILE A 190 8.67 -0.43 9.19
C ILE A 190 9.60 0.35 8.27
N VAL A 191 10.41 1.20 8.86
CA VAL A 191 11.37 2.04 8.14
C VAL A 191 12.62 1.23 7.81
N ARG A 192 13.10 1.32 6.56
CA ARG A 192 14.29 0.62 6.04
C ARG A 192 15.01 1.45 5.00
N GLY A 193 15.86 0.82 4.17
CA GLY A 193 16.76 1.48 3.22
C GLY A 193 16.08 2.17 2.05
N SER A 194 14.92 1.68 1.56
CA SER A 194 14.29 2.21 0.34
C SER A 194 13.73 3.64 0.48
N CYS A 195 13.67 4.19 1.69
CA CYS A 195 13.38 5.60 1.93
C CYS A 195 14.62 6.43 2.29
N GLY A 196 15.80 5.84 2.30
CA GLY A 196 17.05 6.53 2.68
C GLY A 196 17.35 6.50 4.18
N CYS A 197 16.47 5.95 5.01
CA CYS A 197 16.76 5.74 6.43
C CYS A 197 17.61 4.48 6.60
N ASN A 198 18.88 4.66 6.90
CA ASN A 198 19.75 3.55 7.30
C ASN A 198 19.40 3.14 8.74
N GLN A 199 18.56 2.13 8.92
CA GLN A 199 18.56 1.42 10.19
C GLN A 199 19.87 0.63 10.27
N LYS A 200 20.82 1.14 11.06
CA LYS A 200 21.92 0.31 11.55
C LYS A 200 21.28 -0.83 12.35
N ILE A 201 21.39 -2.05 11.84
CA ILE A 201 21.02 -3.30 12.53
C ILE A 201 21.91 -3.42 13.77
#